data_dfa198264940b228bb65daa48e3c0827
#
_entry.id   dfa198264940b228bb65daa48e3c0827
#
_cell.length_a   1.000
_cell.length_b   1.000
_cell.length_c   1.000
_cell.angle_alpha   90.00
_cell.angle_beta   90.00
_cell.angle_gamma   90.00
#
_symmetry.space_group_name_H-M   'P 1'
#
loop_
_entity.id
_entity.type
_entity.pdbx_description
1 polymer ?
#
loop_
_entity_poly.entity_id
_entity_poly.type
_entity_poly.pdbx_seq_one_letter_code
_entity_poly.pdbx_strand_id
1 'polypeptide(L)'
;MIKIRLIGYHFHNCPDFYVNRPNGSGDYLLLYLRSPTEIMTDNKCIRVPKNTFILYPKNKPQIYRHIQSGSADDYFINDWIHFDFDEYDNFFEKLEIPFNTPITLSTPKVITDMIADLFIEYFNEGDQHEHIMSSKAEALFHKFSDLYRTTLNAGSAFDKYFDEFSKLRQHLYNYEYVPSGAKEIADKLGLSTSYFQHTYKKIFGVSVHHIIKARIEHAARLLQGSNDSISEIDSICGYENLEHFSRQFKKIKGMSPQQFRK
;
A
#
# COMPACT_ATOMS: atom_id res chain seq x y z
N MET A 1 -14.73 -5.81 17.63
CA MET A 1 -14.04 -6.75 16.70
C MET A 1 -14.70 -6.64 15.32
N ILE A 2 -13.92 -6.64 14.24
CA ILE A 2 -14.43 -6.68 12.85
C ILE A 2 -14.74 -8.13 12.48
N LYS A 3 -15.96 -8.42 12.03
CA LYS A 3 -16.38 -9.74 11.58
C LYS A 3 -16.52 -9.78 10.07
N ILE A 4 -15.64 -10.50 9.38
CA ILE A 4 -15.77 -10.71 7.95
C ILE A 4 -16.89 -11.70 7.67
N ARG A 5 -17.89 -11.28 6.90
CA ARG A 5 -19.05 -12.07 6.51
C ARG A 5 -18.79 -12.86 5.23
N LEU A 6 -18.23 -12.17 4.26
CA LEU A 6 -17.93 -12.73 2.96
C LEU A 6 -16.83 -11.91 2.29
N ILE A 7 -15.97 -12.56 1.51
CA ILE A 7 -14.89 -11.89 0.82
C ILE A 7 -14.71 -12.48 -0.59
N GLY A 8 -14.42 -11.62 -1.56
CA GLY A 8 -14.03 -12.00 -2.91
C GLY A 8 -12.77 -11.26 -3.34
N TYR A 9 -11.85 -11.98 -3.93
CA TYR A 9 -10.60 -11.45 -4.44
C TYR A 9 -10.45 -11.78 -5.92
N HIS A 10 -10.16 -10.74 -6.71
CA HIS A 10 -9.98 -10.86 -8.16
C HIS A 10 -11.17 -11.56 -8.85
N PHE A 11 -12.38 -11.19 -8.44
CA PHE A 11 -13.61 -11.86 -8.86
C PHE A 11 -14.01 -11.39 -10.26
N HIS A 12 -14.17 -12.34 -11.18
CA HIS A 12 -14.53 -12.09 -12.57
C HIS A 12 -16.02 -12.25 -12.75
N ASN A 13 -16.69 -11.22 -13.23
CA ASN A 13 -18.11 -11.22 -13.56
C ASN A 13 -18.31 -10.99 -15.07
N CYS A 14 -19.51 -11.32 -15.57
CA CYS A 14 -19.89 -11.11 -16.96
C CYS A 14 -19.78 -9.62 -17.38
N PRO A 15 -19.64 -9.35 -18.70
CA PRO A 15 -19.50 -7.98 -19.19
C PRO A 15 -20.70 -7.05 -18.88
N ASP A 16 -21.89 -7.60 -18.77
CA ASP A 16 -23.14 -6.88 -18.45
C ASP A 16 -23.45 -6.82 -16.95
N PHE A 17 -22.42 -7.04 -16.11
CA PHE A 17 -22.58 -7.08 -14.66
C PHE A 17 -23.15 -5.77 -14.09
N TYR A 18 -24.22 -5.95 -13.32
CA TYR A 18 -24.96 -4.85 -12.69
C TYR A 18 -25.42 -5.23 -11.29
N VAL A 19 -25.19 -4.37 -10.35
CA VAL A 19 -25.70 -4.49 -8.98
C VAL A 19 -26.70 -3.36 -8.73
N ASN A 20 -27.90 -3.74 -8.26
CA ASN A 20 -28.94 -2.81 -7.83
C ASN A 20 -29.49 -3.28 -6.48
N ARG A 21 -28.93 -2.74 -5.42
CA ARG A 21 -29.35 -3.00 -4.04
C ARG A 21 -29.78 -1.67 -3.39
N PRO A 22 -31.03 -1.21 -3.59
CA PRO A 22 -31.47 0.08 -3.09
C PRO A 22 -31.46 0.20 -1.57
N ASN A 23 -31.54 -0.93 -0.85
CA ASN A 23 -31.47 -1.00 0.61
C ASN A 23 -30.11 -1.54 1.13
N GLY A 24 -29.09 -1.60 0.27
CA GLY A 24 -27.78 -2.15 0.61
C GLY A 24 -27.77 -3.66 0.78
N SER A 25 -26.67 -4.19 1.33
CA SER A 25 -26.47 -5.62 1.61
C SER A 25 -26.81 -6.03 3.05
N GLY A 26 -27.15 -5.08 3.91
CA GLY A 26 -27.41 -5.34 5.34
C GLY A 26 -26.16 -5.29 6.23
N ASP A 27 -24.99 -5.21 5.63
CA ASP A 27 -23.67 -5.12 6.28
C ASP A 27 -22.84 -3.99 5.66
N TYR A 28 -21.63 -3.78 6.15
CA TYR A 28 -20.65 -2.90 5.51
C TYR A 28 -20.01 -3.60 4.32
N LEU A 29 -19.72 -2.83 3.27
CA LEU A 29 -19.03 -3.34 2.08
C LEU A 29 -17.86 -2.44 1.70
N LEU A 30 -16.63 -2.99 1.74
CA LEU A 30 -15.50 -2.42 1.02
C LEU A 30 -15.46 -3.03 -0.38
N LEU A 31 -15.61 -2.21 -1.41
CA LEU A 31 -15.55 -2.60 -2.82
C LEU A 31 -14.32 -1.98 -3.47
N TYR A 32 -13.53 -2.80 -4.15
CA TYR A 32 -12.44 -2.35 -5.02
C TYR A 32 -12.73 -2.70 -6.47
N LEU A 33 -12.78 -1.68 -7.30
CA LEU A 33 -13.11 -1.75 -8.71
C LEU A 33 -11.82 -1.85 -9.54
N ARG A 34 -11.58 -3.03 -10.12
CA ARG A 34 -10.44 -3.27 -11.03
C ARG A 34 -10.77 -2.91 -12.49
N SER A 35 -12.06 -2.71 -12.79
CA SER A 35 -12.58 -2.29 -14.09
C SER A 35 -13.25 -0.92 -14.01
N PRO A 36 -13.29 -0.13 -15.11
CA PRO A 36 -14.05 1.10 -15.16
C PRO A 36 -15.54 0.84 -14.86
N THR A 37 -16.15 1.67 -14.03
CA THR A 37 -17.48 1.41 -13.46
C THR A 37 -18.30 2.68 -13.40
N GLU A 38 -19.61 2.57 -13.69
CA GLU A 38 -20.58 3.58 -13.32
C GLU A 38 -21.14 3.22 -11.94
N ILE A 39 -21.17 4.20 -11.05
CA ILE A 39 -21.70 4.07 -9.70
C ILE A 39 -22.75 5.14 -9.42
N MET A 40 -23.71 4.82 -8.57
CA MET A 40 -24.70 5.78 -8.08
C MET A 40 -24.30 6.21 -6.66
N THR A 41 -24.02 7.51 -6.49
CA THR A 41 -23.78 8.14 -5.18
C THR A 41 -24.63 9.39 -5.08
N ASP A 42 -25.30 9.60 -3.95
CA ASP A 42 -26.13 10.78 -3.67
C ASP A 42 -27.07 11.15 -4.83
N ASN A 43 -27.73 10.14 -5.42
CA ASN A 43 -28.64 10.27 -6.58
C ASN A 43 -27.95 10.76 -7.87
N LYS A 44 -26.62 10.70 -7.95
CA LYS A 44 -25.87 11.02 -9.17
C LYS A 44 -25.18 9.77 -9.69
N CYS A 45 -25.30 9.55 -10.99
CA CYS A 45 -24.51 8.53 -11.69
C CYS A 45 -23.16 9.13 -12.08
N ILE A 46 -22.08 8.54 -11.61
CA ILE A 46 -20.72 8.98 -11.92
C ILE A 46 -19.90 7.84 -12.48
N ARG A 47 -18.99 8.16 -13.39
CA ARG A 47 -18.02 7.18 -13.93
C ARG A 47 -16.73 7.26 -13.15
N VAL A 48 -16.26 6.11 -12.69
CA VAL A 48 -15.00 5.97 -11.97
C VAL A 48 -14.04 5.09 -12.74
N PRO A 49 -12.73 5.42 -12.71
CA PRO A 49 -11.70 4.60 -13.36
C PRO A 49 -11.48 3.29 -12.60
N LYS A 50 -10.72 2.37 -13.22
CA LYS A 50 -10.14 1.25 -12.47
C LYS A 50 -9.28 1.73 -11.29
N ASN A 51 -9.06 0.86 -10.33
CA ASN A 51 -8.33 1.13 -9.08
C ASN A 51 -9.07 2.09 -8.13
N THR A 52 -10.39 2.06 -8.16
CA THR A 52 -11.24 2.85 -7.27
C THR A 52 -11.79 1.98 -6.14
N PHE A 53 -11.67 2.47 -4.92
CA PHE A 53 -12.30 1.89 -3.72
C PHE A 53 -13.56 2.66 -3.36
N ILE A 54 -14.53 1.96 -2.78
CA ILE A 54 -15.74 2.55 -2.19
C ILE A 54 -16.06 1.80 -0.92
N LEU A 55 -16.30 2.52 0.17
CA LEU A 55 -16.80 1.97 1.42
C LEU A 55 -18.30 2.29 1.56
N TYR A 56 -19.13 1.27 1.50
CA TYR A 56 -20.56 1.39 1.70
C TYR A 56 -20.94 1.10 3.15
N PRO A 57 -21.71 1.98 3.81
CA PRO A 57 -22.28 1.69 5.12
C PRO A 57 -23.49 0.76 5.01
N LYS A 58 -23.90 0.20 6.15
CA LYS A 58 -25.10 -0.64 6.23
C LYS A 58 -26.35 0.07 5.69
N ASN A 59 -27.21 -0.68 5.03
CA ASN A 59 -28.54 -0.25 4.61
C ASN A 59 -28.54 1.02 3.74
N LYS A 60 -27.45 1.28 3.02
CA LYS A 60 -27.38 2.34 2.03
C LYS A 60 -27.31 1.77 0.62
N PRO A 61 -27.85 2.50 -0.38
CA PRO A 61 -27.90 2.00 -1.76
C PRO A 61 -26.52 1.61 -2.29
N GLN A 62 -26.46 0.43 -2.91
CA GLN A 62 -25.28 -0.07 -3.64
C GLN A 62 -25.73 -0.32 -5.08
N ILE A 63 -25.48 0.65 -5.95
CA ILE A 63 -25.90 0.59 -7.36
C ILE A 63 -24.68 0.91 -8.21
N TYR A 64 -24.21 -0.09 -8.97
CA TYR A 64 -23.07 0.06 -9.85
C TYR A 64 -23.12 -0.93 -11.02
N ARG A 65 -22.51 -0.54 -12.14
CA ARG A 65 -22.42 -1.36 -13.34
C ARG A 65 -21.08 -1.21 -14.03
N HIS A 66 -20.67 -2.27 -14.72
CA HIS A 66 -19.51 -2.25 -15.58
C HIS A 66 -19.67 -1.27 -16.75
N ILE A 67 -18.61 -0.54 -17.10
CA ILE A 67 -18.50 0.20 -18.34
C ILE A 67 -17.79 -0.68 -19.35
N GLN A 68 -18.56 -1.25 -20.28
CA GLN A 68 -18.02 -2.17 -21.27
C GLN A 68 -17.07 -1.45 -22.24
N SER A 69 -15.93 -2.07 -22.52
CA SER A 69 -14.95 -1.59 -23.52
C SER A 69 -15.27 -2.07 -24.94
N GLY A 70 -16.12 -3.12 -25.06
CA GLY A 70 -16.46 -3.76 -26.32
C GLY A 70 -15.41 -4.79 -26.80
N SER A 71 -14.43 -5.14 -25.98
CA SER A 71 -13.47 -6.21 -26.29
C SER A 71 -14.03 -7.59 -25.95
N ALA A 72 -13.49 -8.66 -26.55
CA ALA A 72 -13.94 -10.04 -26.30
C ALA A 72 -13.64 -10.50 -24.84
N ASP A 73 -12.62 -9.91 -24.19
CA ASP A 73 -12.18 -10.23 -22.84
C ASP A 73 -12.61 -9.15 -21.83
N ASP A 74 -13.77 -8.57 -22.05
CA ASP A 74 -14.29 -7.46 -21.25
C ASP A 74 -15.06 -7.97 -20.02
N TYR A 75 -14.35 -8.33 -18.98
CA TYR A 75 -14.92 -8.76 -17.70
C TYR A 75 -15.00 -7.62 -16.72
N PHE A 76 -16.06 -7.62 -15.88
CA PHE A 76 -16.06 -6.80 -14.68
C PHE A 76 -15.26 -7.50 -13.58
N ILE A 77 -14.14 -6.91 -13.19
CA ILE A 77 -13.25 -7.48 -12.18
C ILE A 77 -13.27 -6.61 -10.94
N ASN A 78 -13.47 -7.22 -9.79
CA ASN A 78 -13.51 -6.51 -8.51
C ASN A 78 -13.03 -7.39 -7.35
N ASP A 79 -12.64 -6.72 -6.24
CA ASP A 79 -12.49 -7.33 -4.92
C ASP A 79 -13.57 -6.74 -4.02
N TRP A 80 -14.04 -7.52 -3.06
CA TRP A 80 -15.07 -7.05 -2.13
C TRP A 80 -14.95 -7.76 -0.78
N ILE A 81 -15.27 -7.02 0.28
CA ILE A 81 -15.30 -7.52 1.65
C ILE A 81 -16.61 -7.06 2.27
N HIS A 82 -17.48 -8.00 2.57
CA HIS A 82 -18.65 -7.80 3.42
C HIS A 82 -18.28 -8.05 4.88
N PHE A 83 -18.55 -7.12 5.76
CA PHE A 83 -18.14 -7.22 7.16
C PHE A 83 -19.10 -6.51 8.10
N ASP A 84 -18.92 -6.78 9.38
CA ASP A 84 -19.71 -6.21 10.46
C ASP A 84 -18.85 -5.95 11.70
N PHE A 85 -19.41 -5.29 12.70
CA PHE A 85 -18.79 -5.06 13.99
C PHE A 85 -19.65 -5.69 15.09
N ASP A 86 -19.00 -6.26 16.13
CA ASP A 86 -19.73 -6.63 17.35
C ASP A 86 -20.28 -5.38 18.04
N GLU A 87 -19.43 -4.35 18.18
CA GLU A 87 -19.79 -3.03 18.66
C GLU A 87 -19.16 -1.99 17.73
N TYR A 88 -19.97 -1.12 17.14
CA TYR A 88 -19.49 -0.04 16.29
C TYR A 88 -19.16 1.17 17.17
N ASP A 89 -17.90 1.56 17.16
CA ASP A 89 -17.29 2.59 17.98
C ASP A 89 -16.79 3.78 17.11
N ASN A 90 -17.54 4.22 16.13
CA ASN A 90 -17.13 5.28 15.20
C ASN A 90 -15.77 4.99 14.54
N PHE A 91 -15.52 3.74 14.22
CA PHE A 91 -14.22 3.27 13.71
C PHE A 91 -13.79 4.01 12.45
N PHE A 92 -14.68 4.16 11.47
CA PHE A 92 -14.36 4.82 10.21
C PHE A 92 -14.26 6.33 10.32
N GLU A 93 -15.02 6.95 11.22
CA GLU A 93 -14.91 8.37 11.53
C GLU A 93 -13.54 8.70 12.16
N LYS A 94 -13.05 7.85 13.07
CA LYS A 94 -11.71 7.96 13.65
C LYS A 94 -10.61 7.81 12.61
N LEU A 95 -10.83 6.96 11.60
CA LEU A 95 -9.91 6.74 10.49
C LEU A 95 -10.06 7.79 9.37
N GLU A 96 -11.08 8.65 9.43
CA GLU A 96 -11.39 9.64 8.38
C GLU A 96 -11.60 9.01 7.00
N ILE A 97 -12.14 7.79 6.95
CA ILE A 97 -12.48 7.10 5.70
C ILE A 97 -13.93 7.44 5.36
N PRO A 98 -14.19 8.17 4.26
CA PRO A 98 -15.56 8.57 3.91
C PRO A 98 -16.37 7.40 3.37
N PHE A 99 -17.64 7.36 3.72
CA PHE A 99 -18.61 6.45 3.12
C PHE A 99 -19.14 6.97 1.78
N ASN A 100 -19.58 6.06 0.91
CA ASN A 100 -20.19 6.33 -0.40
C ASN A 100 -19.37 7.25 -1.32
N THR A 101 -18.11 7.40 -1.03
CA THR A 101 -17.21 8.28 -1.78
C THR A 101 -16.18 7.41 -2.54
N PRO A 102 -16.06 7.59 -3.86
CA PRO A 102 -15.01 6.91 -4.62
C PRO A 102 -13.63 7.41 -4.20
N ILE A 103 -12.75 6.50 -3.90
CA ILE A 103 -11.38 6.77 -3.46
C ILE A 103 -10.40 6.10 -4.41
N THR A 104 -9.59 6.89 -5.09
CA THR A 104 -8.46 6.37 -5.87
C THR A 104 -7.19 6.52 -5.04
N LEU A 105 -6.58 5.40 -4.67
CA LEU A 105 -5.32 5.40 -3.95
C LEU A 105 -4.15 5.44 -4.92
N SER A 106 -3.10 6.13 -4.52
CA SER A 106 -1.83 6.18 -5.25
C SER A 106 -1.09 4.84 -5.29
N THR A 107 -1.27 4.02 -4.25
CA THR A 107 -0.69 2.66 -4.13
C THR A 107 -1.76 1.62 -3.83
N PRO A 108 -2.71 1.37 -4.74
CA PRO A 108 -3.77 0.41 -4.50
C PRO A 108 -3.26 -1.00 -4.21
N LYS A 109 -2.09 -1.37 -4.80
CA LYS A 109 -1.48 -2.69 -4.63
C LYS A 109 -1.26 -3.09 -3.17
N VAL A 110 -0.88 -2.16 -2.30
CA VAL A 110 -0.69 -2.46 -0.86
C VAL A 110 -1.99 -2.97 -0.23
N ILE A 111 -3.11 -2.31 -0.53
CA ILE A 111 -4.43 -2.72 0.00
C ILE A 111 -4.89 -4.02 -0.67
N THR A 112 -4.70 -4.19 -1.97
CA THR A 112 -5.10 -5.42 -2.67
C THR A 112 -4.29 -6.64 -2.23
N ASP A 113 -3.01 -6.48 -1.89
CA ASP A 113 -2.19 -7.54 -1.30
C ASP A 113 -2.71 -7.93 0.11
N MET A 114 -3.15 -6.95 0.91
CA MET A 114 -3.78 -7.21 2.21
C MET A 114 -5.16 -7.87 2.06
N ILE A 115 -5.94 -7.52 1.03
CA ILE A 115 -7.20 -8.22 0.71
C ILE A 115 -6.92 -9.67 0.29
N ALA A 116 -5.88 -9.91 -0.52
CA ALA A 116 -5.48 -11.26 -0.91
C ALA A 116 -5.08 -12.11 0.29
N ASP A 117 -4.30 -11.56 1.21
CA ASP A 117 -3.90 -12.24 2.45
C ASP A 117 -5.11 -12.52 3.37
N LEU A 118 -6.04 -11.58 3.46
CA LEU A 118 -7.30 -11.77 4.19
C LEU A 118 -8.19 -12.82 3.53
N PHE A 119 -8.22 -12.86 2.17
CA PHE A 119 -8.95 -13.87 1.41
C PHE A 119 -8.40 -15.28 1.64
N ILE A 120 -7.08 -15.46 1.68
CA ILE A 120 -6.46 -16.75 2.00
C ILE A 120 -6.83 -17.17 3.43
N GLU A 121 -6.74 -16.25 4.39
CA GLU A 121 -7.09 -16.52 5.79
C GLU A 121 -8.55 -16.91 5.97
N TYR A 122 -9.46 -16.34 5.18
CA TYR A 122 -10.91 -16.62 5.26
C TYR A 122 -11.27 -18.10 5.10
N PHE A 123 -10.45 -18.86 4.35
CA PHE A 123 -10.63 -20.30 4.14
C PHE A 123 -9.79 -21.17 5.08
N ASN A 124 -9.02 -20.57 5.98
CA ASN A 124 -8.30 -21.32 6.99
C ASN A 124 -9.25 -21.66 8.16
N GLU A 125 -8.99 -22.80 8.81
CA GLU A 125 -9.70 -23.21 10.00
C GLU A 125 -8.70 -23.29 11.17
N GLY A 126 -9.04 -22.69 12.31
CA GLY A 126 -8.20 -22.70 13.50
C GLY A 126 -8.85 -22.01 14.67
N ASP A 127 -8.45 -22.35 15.88
CA ASP A 127 -9.04 -21.82 17.12
C ASP A 127 -8.95 -20.28 17.24
N GLN A 128 -7.99 -19.67 16.58
CA GLN A 128 -7.76 -18.22 16.60
C GLN A 128 -8.24 -17.51 15.33
N HIS A 129 -8.91 -18.22 14.42
CA HIS A 129 -9.30 -17.72 13.10
C HIS A 129 -10.02 -16.36 13.16
N GLU A 130 -11.06 -16.23 14.00
CA GLU A 130 -11.84 -14.97 14.12
C GLU A 130 -10.96 -13.79 14.59
N HIS A 131 -10.04 -14.04 15.53
CA HIS A 131 -9.11 -13.02 16.02
C HIS A 131 -8.10 -12.60 14.95
N ILE A 132 -7.55 -13.57 14.20
CA ILE A 132 -6.62 -13.30 13.10
C ILE A 132 -7.33 -12.49 12.01
N MET A 133 -8.52 -12.90 11.59
CA MET A 133 -9.35 -12.20 10.60
C MET A 133 -9.64 -10.77 11.02
N SER A 134 -10.09 -10.56 12.27
CA SER A 134 -10.36 -9.21 12.80
C SER A 134 -9.10 -8.34 12.80
N SER A 135 -7.97 -8.87 13.28
CA SER A 135 -6.71 -8.13 13.35
C SER A 135 -6.18 -7.75 11.95
N LYS A 136 -6.28 -8.66 10.98
CA LYS A 136 -5.93 -8.38 9.57
C LYS A 136 -6.84 -7.32 8.96
N ALA A 137 -8.15 -7.39 9.22
CA ALA A 137 -9.10 -6.39 8.73
C ALA A 137 -8.87 -5.01 9.35
N GLU A 138 -8.60 -4.93 10.66
CA GLU A 138 -8.25 -3.68 11.33
C GLU A 138 -6.97 -3.07 10.74
N ALA A 139 -5.92 -3.89 10.56
CA ALA A 139 -4.67 -3.46 9.94
C ALA A 139 -4.89 -2.93 8.52
N LEU A 140 -5.76 -3.58 7.72
CA LEU A 140 -6.12 -3.15 6.37
C LEU A 140 -6.75 -1.76 6.39
N PHE A 141 -7.74 -1.51 7.25
CA PHE A 141 -8.42 -0.20 7.32
C PHE A 141 -7.51 0.91 7.86
N HIS A 142 -6.67 0.63 8.84
CA HIS A 142 -5.64 1.57 9.28
C HIS A 142 -4.68 1.93 8.14
N LYS A 143 -4.23 0.93 7.39
CA LYS A 143 -3.34 1.17 6.23
C LYS A 143 -4.05 1.91 5.11
N PHE A 144 -5.32 1.61 4.88
CA PHE A 144 -6.15 2.34 3.91
C PHE A 144 -6.26 3.83 4.27
N SER A 145 -6.57 4.15 5.53
CA SER A 145 -6.63 5.53 6.04
C SER A 145 -5.30 6.27 5.83
N ASP A 146 -4.18 5.64 6.16
CA ASP A 146 -2.84 6.20 5.99
C ASP A 146 -2.54 6.56 4.52
N LEU A 147 -2.86 5.64 3.60
CA LEU A 147 -2.69 5.87 2.16
C LEU A 147 -3.67 6.90 1.60
N TYR A 148 -4.91 6.92 2.09
CA TYR A 148 -5.90 7.91 1.69
C TYR A 148 -5.49 9.34 2.08
N ARG A 149 -5.06 9.54 3.33
CA ARG A 149 -4.52 10.84 3.78
C ARG A 149 -3.29 11.25 2.97
N THR A 150 -2.41 10.30 2.67
CA THR A 150 -1.24 10.56 1.82
C THR A 150 -1.66 11.00 0.42
N THR A 151 -2.66 10.36 -0.16
CA THR A 151 -3.20 10.72 -1.49
C THR A 151 -3.82 12.12 -1.48
N LEU A 152 -4.62 12.46 -0.49
CA LEU A 152 -5.23 13.81 -0.34
C LEU A 152 -4.17 14.92 -0.23
N ASN A 153 -3.06 14.65 0.47
CA ASN A 153 -2.00 15.61 0.72
C ASN A 153 -1.00 15.75 -0.45
N ALA A 154 -1.00 14.82 -1.40
CA ALA A 154 0.05 14.72 -2.41
C ALA A 154 -0.11 15.70 -3.58
N GLY A 155 -1.34 16.06 -4.00
CA GLY A 155 -1.57 16.99 -5.12
C GLY A 155 -1.00 16.49 -6.46
N SER A 156 -0.92 17.38 -7.47
CA SER A 156 -0.47 17.04 -8.83
C SER A 156 0.99 16.52 -8.95
N ALA A 157 1.84 16.83 -7.98
CA ALA A 157 3.22 16.31 -7.97
C ALA A 157 3.29 14.80 -7.65
N PHE A 158 2.29 14.28 -6.97
CA PHE A 158 2.16 12.86 -6.68
C PHE A 158 1.97 12.05 -7.97
N ASP A 159 0.97 12.41 -8.78
CA ASP A 159 0.65 11.67 -10.01
C ASP A 159 1.82 11.63 -10.98
N LYS A 160 2.60 12.73 -11.03
CA LYS A 160 3.72 12.86 -11.95
C LYS A 160 4.91 11.94 -11.63
N TYR A 161 5.24 11.75 -10.36
CA TYR A 161 6.47 11.04 -9.95
C TYR A 161 6.22 9.73 -9.21
N PHE A 162 4.96 9.38 -8.99
CA PHE A 162 4.61 8.23 -8.16
C PHE A 162 5.18 6.90 -8.69
N ASP A 163 5.00 6.64 -9.99
CA ASP A 163 5.45 5.37 -10.59
C ASP A 163 6.98 5.26 -10.56
N GLU A 164 7.66 6.36 -10.86
CA GLU A 164 9.12 6.42 -10.91
C GLU A 164 9.74 6.28 -9.51
N PHE A 165 9.16 6.98 -8.53
CA PHE A 165 9.60 6.88 -7.14
C PHE A 165 9.22 5.55 -6.50
N SER A 166 8.14 4.90 -6.95
CA SER A 166 7.74 3.57 -6.48
C SER A 166 8.74 2.50 -6.95
N LYS A 167 9.17 2.55 -8.22
CA LYS A 167 10.24 1.68 -8.75
C LYS A 167 11.54 1.90 -7.98
N LEU A 168 11.94 3.16 -7.80
CA LEU A 168 13.10 3.51 -7.01
C LEU A 168 13.01 2.94 -5.59
N ARG A 169 11.86 3.11 -4.94
CA ARG A 169 11.64 2.57 -3.58
C ARG A 169 11.78 1.06 -3.55
N GLN A 170 11.23 0.34 -4.54
CA GLN A 170 11.36 -1.11 -4.66
C GLN A 170 12.84 -1.53 -4.77
N HIS A 171 13.60 -0.90 -5.65
CA HIS A 171 15.04 -1.17 -5.78
C HIS A 171 15.82 -0.88 -4.49
N LEU A 172 15.45 0.19 -3.77
CA LEU A 172 16.04 0.50 -2.48
C LEU A 172 15.73 -0.57 -1.41
N TYR A 173 14.51 -1.08 -1.33
CA TYR A 173 14.11 -2.10 -0.33
C TYR A 173 14.61 -3.49 -0.67
N ASN A 174 14.72 -3.83 -1.97
CA ASN A 174 15.25 -5.12 -2.43
C ASN A 174 16.78 -5.21 -2.40
N TYR A 175 17.47 -4.16 -1.93
CA TYR A 175 18.93 -4.07 -1.94
C TYR A 175 19.56 -4.07 -3.34
N GLU A 176 18.79 -3.80 -4.39
CA GLU A 176 19.25 -3.76 -5.78
C GLU A 176 19.95 -2.45 -6.14
N TYR A 177 19.79 -1.42 -5.31
CA TYR A 177 20.40 -0.11 -5.52
C TYR A 177 20.73 0.58 -4.19
N VAL A 178 21.97 1.05 -4.08
CA VAL A 178 22.46 1.79 -2.90
C VAL A 178 23.02 3.14 -3.33
N PRO A 179 22.22 4.22 -3.22
CA PRO A 179 22.70 5.56 -3.56
C PRO A 179 23.65 6.10 -2.49
N SER A 180 24.58 6.97 -2.92
CA SER A 180 25.42 7.74 -1.99
C SER A 180 24.62 8.73 -1.13
N GLY A 181 23.42 9.09 -1.59
CA GLY A 181 22.48 9.98 -0.93
C GLY A 181 21.38 10.48 -1.87
N ALA A 182 20.51 11.30 -1.33
CA ALA A 182 19.37 11.85 -2.07
C ALA A 182 19.78 12.71 -3.29
N LYS A 183 20.97 13.31 -3.25
CA LYS A 183 21.48 14.12 -4.36
C LYS A 183 21.70 13.28 -5.62
N GLU A 184 22.34 12.12 -5.49
CA GLU A 184 22.59 11.23 -6.62
C GLU A 184 21.29 10.82 -7.33
N ILE A 185 20.26 10.51 -6.54
CA ILE A 185 18.95 10.15 -7.09
C ILE A 185 18.30 11.35 -7.79
N ALA A 186 18.32 12.51 -7.14
CA ALA A 186 17.75 13.73 -7.69
C ALA A 186 18.39 14.10 -9.03
N ASP A 187 19.73 14.02 -9.11
CA ASP A 187 20.49 14.29 -10.34
C ASP A 187 20.09 13.32 -11.47
N LYS A 188 19.93 12.01 -11.17
CA LYS A 188 19.47 11.00 -12.15
C LYS A 188 18.05 11.28 -12.66
N LEU A 189 17.20 11.89 -11.84
CA LEU A 189 15.81 12.20 -12.16
C LEU A 189 15.63 13.62 -12.76
N GLY A 190 16.71 14.38 -12.90
CA GLY A 190 16.65 15.77 -13.35
C GLY A 190 15.93 16.71 -12.39
N LEU A 191 15.96 16.40 -11.07
CA LEU A 191 15.29 17.15 -10.02
C LEU A 191 16.29 17.87 -9.12
N SER A 192 15.85 18.96 -8.48
CA SER A 192 16.61 19.50 -7.36
C SER A 192 16.53 18.54 -6.16
N THR A 193 17.61 18.42 -5.41
CA THR A 193 17.68 17.55 -4.23
C THR A 193 16.56 17.86 -3.22
N SER A 194 16.29 19.14 -3.00
CA SER A 194 15.25 19.60 -2.06
C SER A 194 13.85 19.17 -2.52
N TYR A 195 13.55 19.38 -3.80
CA TYR A 195 12.26 18.99 -4.38
C TYR A 195 12.06 17.47 -4.32
N PHE A 196 13.08 16.69 -4.72
CA PHE A 196 13.05 15.22 -4.63
C PHE A 196 12.80 14.76 -3.20
N GLN A 197 13.59 15.22 -2.22
CA GLN A 197 13.44 14.81 -0.81
C GLN A 197 12.07 15.15 -0.25
N HIS A 198 11.56 16.35 -0.54
CA HIS A 198 10.25 16.79 -0.08
C HIS A 198 9.14 15.92 -0.69
N THR A 199 9.16 15.75 -2.02
CA THR A 199 8.13 14.99 -2.75
C THR A 199 8.17 13.52 -2.40
N TYR A 200 9.36 12.90 -2.34
CA TYR A 200 9.53 11.49 -1.96
C TYR A 200 9.00 11.24 -0.53
N LYS A 201 9.36 12.10 0.43
CA LYS A 201 8.86 11.98 1.80
C LYS A 201 7.35 12.21 1.88
N LYS A 202 6.80 13.13 1.08
CA LYS A 202 5.38 13.40 1.01
C LYS A 202 4.60 12.20 0.47
N ILE A 203 5.15 11.50 -0.55
CA ILE A 203 4.54 10.31 -1.17
C ILE A 203 4.60 9.09 -0.25
N PHE A 204 5.75 8.82 0.38
CA PHE A 204 5.98 7.56 1.09
C PHE A 204 6.06 7.67 2.61
N GLY A 205 5.94 8.87 3.16
CA GLY A 205 6.03 9.11 4.61
C GLY A 205 7.46 9.01 5.19
N VAL A 206 8.40 8.42 4.44
CA VAL A 206 9.79 8.21 4.87
C VAL A 206 10.78 8.82 3.87
N SER A 207 11.94 9.26 4.36
CA SER A 207 13.00 9.78 3.48
C SER A 207 13.90 8.64 2.99
N VAL A 208 14.57 8.85 1.85
CA VAL A 208 15.62 7.92 1.37
C VAL A 208 16.74 7.75 2.41
N HIS A 209 17.08 8.81 3.13
CA HIS A 209 18.06 8.75 4.22
C HIS A 209 17.65 7.76 5.31
N HIS A 210 16.36 7.69 5.65
CA HIS A 210 15.84 6.72 6.62
C HIS A 210 16.05 5.28 6.16
N ILE A 211 15.82 5.01 4.85
CA ILE A 211 16.04 3.68 4.27
C ILE A 211 17.53 3.29 4.31
N ILE A 212 18.42 4.22 3.93
CA ILE A 212 19.87 4.00 4.01
C ILE A 212 20.31 3.77 5.45
N LYS A 213 19.79 4.55 6.40
CA LYS A 213 20.10 4.38 7.83
C LYS A 213 19.67 3.00 8.33
N ALA A 214 18.45 2.55 8.01
CA ALA A 214 17.95 1.23 8.40
C ALA A 214 18.84 0.09 7.85
N ARG A 215 19.36 0.24 6.64
CA ARG A 215 20.31 -0.70 6.03
C ARG A 215 21.64 -0.76 6.78
N ILE A 216 22.20 0.38 7.18
CA ILE A 216 23.41 0.45 8.00
C ILE A 216 23.18 -0.12 9.41
N GLU A 217 21.97 0.07 9.99
CA GLU A 217 21.62 -0.58 11.25
C GLU A 217 21.54 -2.11 11.10
N HIS A 218 21.08 -2.61 9.96
CA HIS A 218 21.12 -4.04 9.65
C HIS A 218 22.58 -4.55 9.58
N ALA A 219 23.44 -3.86 8.84
CA ALA A 219 24.86 -4.18 8.78
C ALA A 219 25.55 -4.17 10.17
N ALA A 220 25.20 -3.20 11.00
CA ALA A 220 25.72 -3.11 12.37
C ALA A 220 25.34 -4.32 13.23
N ARG A 221 24.11 -4.83 13.10
CA ARG A 221 23.69 -6.06 13.78
C ARG A 221 24.44 -7.28 13.28
N LEU A 222 24.67 -7.41 11.97
CA LEU A 222 25.45 -8.50 11.39
C LEU A 222 26.92 -8.45 11.87
N LEU A 223 27.53 -7.26 11.91
CA LEU A 223 28.90 -7.09 12.42
C LEU A 223 29.08 -7.54 13.87
N GLN A 224 28.05 -7.44 14.70
CA GLN A 224 28.08 -7.85 16.11
C GLN A 224 27.62 -9.29 16.33
N GLY A 225 26.73 -9.80 15.46
CA GLY A 225 26.04 -11.07 15.66
C GLY A 225 26.52 -12.22 14.77
N SER A 226 27.43 -11.97 13.82
CA SER A 226 27.93 -13.01 12.91
C SER A 226 29.47 -12.98 12.80
N ASN A 227 30.00 -14.05 12.24
CA ASN A 227 31.44 -14.18 11.90
C ASN A 227 31.71 -13.82 10.43
N ASP A 228 30.69 -13.33 9.69
CA ASP A 228 30.83 -12.98 8.28
C ASP A 228 31.88 -11.87 8.10
N SER A 229 32.69 -11.95 7.06
CA SER A 229 33.64 -10.88 6.74
C SER A 229 32.92 -9.56 6.44
N ILE A 230 33.63 -8.44 6.54
CA ILE A 230 33.05 -7.13 6.21
C ILE A 230 32.59 -7.09 4.75
N SER A 231 33.30 -7.83 3.85
CA SER A 231 32.95 -7.93 2.44
C SER A 231 31.70 -8.79 2.20
N GLU A 232 31.45 -9.81 3.01
CA GLU A 232 30.20 -10.57 2.96
C GLU A 232 29.03 -9.71 3.46
N ILE A 233 29.22 -8.98 4.55
CA ILE A 233 28.19 -8.09 5.10
C ILE A 233 27.86 -6.93 4.16
N ASP A 234 28.85 -6.34 3.47
CA ASP A 234 28.56 -5.30 2.49
C ASP A 234 27.70 -5.83 1.33
N SER A 235 28.00 -7.04 0.85
CA SER A 235 27.24 -7.73 -0.19
C SER A 235 25.82 -8.09 0.27
N ILE A 236 25.66 -8.64 1.50
CA ILE A 236 24.34 -8.92 2.10
C ILE A 236 23.50 -7.64 2.19
N CYS A 237 24.12 -6.50 2.48
CA CYS A 237 23.47 -5.20 2.54
C CYS A 237 23.32 -4.52 1.16
N GLY A 238 23.66 -5.22 0.06
CA GLY A 238 23.44 -4.77 -1.32
C GLY A 238 24.44 -3.71 -1.79
N TYR A 239 25.60 -3.57 -1.15
CA TYR A 239 26.66 -2.70 -1.62
C TYR A 239 27.54 -3.46 -2.62
N GLU A 240 27.83 -2.84 -3.75
CA GLU A 240 28.74 -3.39 -4.77
C GLU A 240 30.22 -3.03 -4.50
N ASN A 241 30.46 -2.13 -3.54
CA ASN A 241 31.76 -1.57 -3.28
C ASN A 241 31.99 -1.33 -1.80
N LEU A 242 32.96 -2.06 -1.23
CA LEU A 242 33.34 -2.01 0.17
C LEU A 242 33.75 -0.59 0.64
N GLU A 243 34.32 0.21 -0.26
CA GLU A 243 34.69 1.59 0.06
C GLU A 243 33.44 2.47 0.23
N HIS A 244 32.44 2.30 -0.64
CA HIS A 244 31.15 2.97 -0.52
C HIS A 244 30.44 2.59 0.77
N PHE A 245 30.35 1.29 1.08
CA PHE A 245 29.83 0.78 2.33
C PHE A 245 30.54 1.41 3.54
N SER A 246 31.85 1.33 3.59
CA SER A 246 32.66 1.81 4.71
C SER A 246 32.47 3.32 4.93
N ARG A 247 32.40 4.11 3.87
CA ARG A 247 32.10 5.56 3.95
C ARG A 247 30.73 5.84 4.51
N GLN A 248 29.68 5.15 4.01
CA GLN A 248 28.31 5.34 4.51
C GLN A 248 28.18 4.87 5.95
N PHE A 249 28.75 3.71 6.29
CA PHE A 249 28.76 3.18 7.64
C PHE A 249 29.39 4.17 8.63
N LYS A 250 30.61 4.65 8.31
CA LYS A 250 31.31 5.64 9.14
C LYS A 250 30.51 6.94 9.28
N LYS A 251 29.87 7.39 8.21
CA LYS A 251 29.02 8.61 8.25
C LYS A 251 27.83 8.47 9.21
N ILE A 252 27.25 7.27 9.32
CA ILE A 252 26.04 7.03 10.13
C ILE A 252 26.39 6.58 11.55
N LYS A 253 27.44 5.75 11.71
CA LYS A 253 27.86 5.18 13.01
C LYS A 253 29.00 5.91 13.69
N GLY A 254 29.65 6.87 13.02
CA GLY A 254 30.77 7.63 13.54
C GLY A 254 32.13 6.90 13.49
N MET A 255 32.13 5.60 13.19
CA MET A 255 33.36 4.79 13.12
C MET A 255 33.28 3.78 11.96
N SER A 256 34.44 3.22 11.54
CA SER A 256 34.48 2.25 10.46
C SER A 256 33.84 0.92 10.87
N PRO A 257 33.37 0.08 9.89
CA PRO A 257 32.85 -1.26 10.17
C PRO A 257 33.82 -2.13 10.98
N GLN A 258 35.12 -2.04 10.67
CA GLN A 258 36.18 -2.79 11.37
C GLN A 258 36.35 -2.35 12.83
N GLN A 259 36.22 -1.04 13.09
CA GLN A 259 36.25 -0.51 14.45
C GLN A 259 34.98 -0.86 15.24
N PHE A 260 33.85 -0.96 14.55
CA PHE A 260 32.54 -1.25 15.17
C PHE A 260 32.42 -2.75 15.57
N ARG A 261 33.08 -3.65 14.85
CA ARG A 261 33.11 -5.09 15.16
C ARG A 261 33.92 -5.42 16.42
N LYS A 262 34.91 -4.62 16.77
CA LYS A 262 35.77 -4.82 17.97
C LYS A 262 34.97 -4.51 19.26
#